data_7e83aca26b70fb771052c133e2c26506
#
_entry.id   7e83aca26b70fb771052c133e2c26506
#
_cell.length_a   1.000
_cell.length_b   1.000
_cell.length_c   1.000
_cell.angle_alpha   90.00
_cell.angle_beta   90.00
_cell.angle_gamma   90.00
#
_symmetry.space_group_name_H-M   'P 1'
#
loop_
_entity.id
_entity.type
_entity.pdbx_description
1 polymer ?
#
loop_
_entity_poly.entity_id
_entity_poly.type
_entity_poly.pdbx_seq_one_letter_code
_entity_poly.pdbx_strand_id
1 'polypeptide(L)'
;KKGDRVLDLGCSPGSWLLYAAELTGKHGRVLGIDLKAIRIKLPPQVETLTADILTVDRAWFDGQELRYRFNVVLSDMAPATTGNKGLDAARSFQLCQAALGIAEMVLKPGGSFMCKIFQGEEFKEFSDNVRNRFKGHKIFKPLSSRKESKEIFVVGLGYKKN
;
A
#
# COMPACT_ATOMS: atom_id res chain seq x y z
N LYS A 1 10.46 1.04 11.01
CA LYS A 1 11.43 1.36 12.07
C LYS A 1 10.91 2.53 12.90
N LYS A 2 11.45 2.75 14.10
CA LYS A 2 11.11 3.94 14.90
C LYS A 2 11.40 5.21 14.12
N GLY A 3 10.46 6.16 14.13
CA GLY A 3 10.55 7.42 13.41
C GLY A 3 10.21 7.37 11.91
N ASP A 4 9.92 6.19 11.35
CA ASP A 4 9.53 6.07 9.94
C ASP A 4 8.19 6.76 9.66
N ARG A 5 8.05 7.21 8.42
CA ARG A 5 6.78 7.70 7.85
C ARG A 5 6.19 6.61 6.98
N VAL A 6 4.96 6.21 7.27
CA VAL A 6 4.26 5.12 6.59
C VAL A 6 2.99 5.66 5.93
N LEU A 7 2.76 5.28 4.69
CA LEU A 7 1.50 5.47 3.98
C LEU A 7 0.79 4.12 3.87
N ASP A 8 -0.48 4.07 4.27
CA ASP A 8 -1.34 2.88 4.21
C ASP A 8 -2.51 3.14 3.26
N LEU A 9 -2.51 2.48 2.12
CA LEU A 9 -3.53 2.58 1.08
C LEU A 9 -4.57 1.47 1.24
N GLY A 10 -5.84 1.87 1.38
CA GLY A 10 -6.92 0.95 1.74
C GLY A 10 -6.92 0.66 3.25
N CYS A 11 -6.75 1.70 4.05
CA CYS A 11 -6.48 1.57 5.47
C CYS A 11 -7.68 1.15 6.34
N SER A 12 -8.90 1.12 5.81
CA SER A 12 -10.09 0.70 6.57
C SER A 12 -10.08 -0.82 6.83
N PRO A 13 -10.40 -1.31 8.03
CA PRO A 13 -10.95 -0.61 9.21
C PRO A 13 -9.92 0.04 10.14
N GLY A 14 -8.60 -0.04 9.87
CA GLY A 14 -7.56 0.64 10.65
C GLY A 14 -6.56 -0.26 11.38
N SER A 15 -6.65 -1.58 11.22
CA SER A 15 -5.73 -2.53 11.89
C SER A 15 -4.27 -2.30 11.52
N TRP A 16 -4.00 -2.03 10.24
CA TRP A 16 -2.65 -1.76 9.75
C TRP A 16 -2.13 -0.39 10.20
N LEU A 17 -3.02 0.61 10.32
CA LEU A 17 -2.67 1.92 10.88
C LEU A 17 -2.16 1.80 12.32
N LEU A 18 -2.90 1.05 13.17
CA LEU A 18 -2.52 0.84 14.57
C LEU A 18 -1.19 0.10 14.68
N TYR A 19 -1.00 -0.96 13.90
CA TYR A 19 0.24 -1.72 13.90
C TYR A 19 1.43 -0.88 13.37
N ALA A 20 1.23 -0.13 12.31
CA ALA A 20 2.26 0.78 11.79
C ALA A 20 2.63 1.86 12.81
N ALA A 21 1.64 2.42 13.53
CA ALA A 21 1.87 3.41 14.58
C ALA A 21 2.68 2.83 15.75
N GLU A 22 2.41 1.59 16.16
CA GLU A 22 3.18 0.88 17.19
C GLU A 22 4.65 0.70 16.76
N LEU A 23 4.87 0.21 15.54
CA LEU A 23 6.21 -0.02 15.00
C LEU A 23 7.02 1.26 14.84
N THR A 24 6.39 2.35 14.40
CA THR A 24 7.07 3.63 14.15
C THR A 24 7.22 4.48 15.41
N GLY A 25 6.38 4.23 16.40
CA GLY A 25 6.39 4.92 17.70
C GLY A 25 6.01 6.39 17.62
N LYS A 26 6.11 7.09 18.75
CA LYS A 26 5.62 8.48 18.90
C LYS A 26 6.29 9.51 17.96
N HIS A 27 7.48 9.23 17.46
CA HIS A 27 8.21 10.09 16.52
C HIS A 27 7.97 9.74 15.06
N GLY A 28 7.27 8.61 14.78
CA GLY A 28 6.82 8.25 13.45
C GLY A 28 5.59 9.06 13.02
N ARG A 29 5.21 8.85 11.77
CA ARG A 29 3.96 9.37 11.20
C ARG A 29 3.33 8.28 10.36
N VAL A 30 2.03 8.10 10.49
CA VAL A 30 1.27 7.15 9.66
C VAL A 30 0.13 7.93 9.02
N LEU A 31 0.05 7.87 7.71
CA LEU A 31 -1.07 8.41 6.93
C LEU A 31 -1.85 7.24 6.33
N GLY A 32 -3.15 7.21 6.55
CA GLY A 32 -4.04 6.26 5.89
C GLY A 32 -4.89 6.95 4.82
N ILE A 33 -5.10 6.29 3.70
CA ILE A 33 -6.04 6.73 2.66
C ILE A 33 -7.02 5.60 2.37
N ASP A 34 -8.32 5.87 2.40
CA ASP A 34 -9.37 4.91 2.08
C ASP A 34 -10.61 5.63 1.53
N LEU A 35 -11.45 4.92 0.80
CA LEU A 35 -12.78 5.39 0.41
C LEU A 35 -13.72 5.58 1.61
N LYS A 36 -13.47 4.84 2.70
CA LYS A 36 -14.27 4.83 3.91
C LYS A 36 -13.55 5.55 5.03
N ALA A 37 -14.25 6.44 5.72
CA ALA A 37 -13.74 7.07 6.93
C ALA A 37 -13.46 6.05 8.04
N ILE A 38 -12.34 6.21 8.73
CA ILE A 38 -11.97 5.37 9.88
C ILE A 38 -12.77 5.81 11.10
N ARG A 39 -13.37 4.84 11.80
CA ARG A 39 -14.25 5.09 12.95
C ARG A 39 -13.64 4.69 14.29
N ILE A 40 -12.44 4.15 14.30
CA ILE A 40 -11.74 3.77 15.54
C ILE A 40 -10.92 4.95 16.08
N LYS A 41 -10.61 4.91 17.37
CA LYS A 41 -9.70 5.87 18.00
C LYS A 41 -8.28 5.60 17.51
N LEU A 42 -7.66 6.61 16.91
CA LEU A 42 -6.30 6.55 16.39
C LEU A 42 -5.32 7.27 17.31
N PRO A 43 -4.07 6.81 17.42
CA PRO A 43 -3.00 7.53 18.11
C PRO A 43 -2.70 8.88 17.43
N PRO A 44 -2.13 9.86 18.15
CA PRO A 44 -1.94 11.23 17.64
C PRO A 44 -0.97 11.34 16.45
N GLN A 45 -0.13 10.33 16.21
CA GLN A 45 0.78 10.28 15.06
C GLN A 45 0.14 9.67 13.81
N VAL A 46 -1.15 9.30 13.86
CA VAL A 46 -1.89 8.71 12.74
C VAL A 46 -2.91 9.71 12.21
N GLU A 47 -2.85 9.98 10.93
CA GLU A 47 -3.79 10.80 10.19
C GLU A 47 -4.50 9.95 9.12
N THR A 48 -5.74 10.29 8.78
CA THR A 48 -6.47 9.59 7.72
C THR A 48 -7.16 10.58 6.80
N LEU A 49 -7.15 10.26 5.51
CA LEU A 49 -7.84 11.03 4.47
C LEU A 49 -8.81 10.10 3.73
N THR A 50 -9.99 10.64 3.42
CA THR A 50 -10.97 9.91 2.59
C THR A 50 -10.78 10.31 1.14
N ALA A 51 -10.33 9.37 0.32
CA ALA A 51 -10.14 9.58 -1.12
C ALA A 51 -10.15 8.25 -1.88
N ASP A 52 -10.45 8.34 -3.18
CA ASP A 52 -10.29 7.22 -4.11
C ASP A 52 -8.85 7.21 -4.65
N ILE A 53 -8.10 6.17 -4.34
CA ILE A 53 -6.70 6.03 -4.75
C ILE A 53 -6.52 5.94 -6.27
N LEU A 54 -7.57 5.61 -7.01
CA LEU A 54 -7.53 5.59 -8.47
C LEU A 54 -7.52 7.02 -9.07
N THR A 55 -7.92 8.02 -8.29
CA THR A 55 -7.96 9.44 -8.70
C THR A 55 -6.90 10.29 -8.04
N VAL A 56 -6.15 9.74 -7.08
CA VAL A 56 -5.10 10.46 -6.36
C VAL A 56 -3.85 10.60 -7.25
N ASP A 57 -3.46 11.83 -7.47
CA ASP A 57 -2.27 12.19 -8.24
C ASP A 57 -1.30 13.07 -7.42
N ARG A 58 -0.25 13.55 -8.06
CA ARG A 58 0.72 14.43 -7.41
C ARG A 58 0.09 15.74 -6.94
N ALA A 59 -0.76 16.36 -7.74
CA ALA A 59 -1.41 17.62 -7.39
C ALA A 59 -2.30 17.46 -6.17
N TRP A 60 -2.97 16.31 -6.04
CA TRP A 60 -3.74 15.97 -4.86
C TRP A 60 -2.86 15.91 -3.59
N PHE A 61 -1.70 15.23 -3.66
CA PHE A 61 -0.76 15.16 -2.53
C PHE A 61 -0.19 16.54 -2.17
N ASP A 62 0.16 17.33 -3.16
CA ASP A 62 0.69 18.69 -2.95
C ASP A 62 -0.37 19.60 -2.30
N GLY A 63 -1.66 19.44 -2.68
CA GLY A 63 -2.79 20.16 -2.10
C GLY A 63 -3.11 19.81 -0.63
N GLN A 64 -2.71 18.62 -0.18
CA GLN A 64 -2.86 18.21 1.22
C GLN A 64 -1.73 18.72 2.14
N GLU A 65 -0.86 19.59 1.64
CA GLU A 65 0.34 20.05 2.36
C GLU A 65 1.25 18.91 2.86
N LEU A 66 1.10 17.72 2.29
CA LEU A 66 1.89 16.53 2.62
C LEU A 66 3.29 16.64 2.01
N ARG A 67 4.10 17.56 2.53
CA ARG A 67 5.48 17.80 2.07
C ARG A 67 6.46 16.68 2.39
N TYR A 68 5.98 15.53 2.87
CA TYR A 68 6.89 14.47 3.25
C TYR A 68 6.93 13.34 2.25
N ARG A 69 8.10 12.79 2.15
CA ARG A 69 8.31 11.50 1.52
C ARG A 69 8.22 10.40 2.56
N PHE A 70 7.63 9.28 2.16
CA PHE A 70 7.43 8.14 3.03
C PHE A 70 8.62 7.17 2.99
N ASN A 71 8.86 6.49 4.11
CA ASN A 71 9.82 5.40 4.21
C ASN A 71 9.20 4.08 3.73
N VAL A 72 7.88 3.93 3.93
CA VAL A 72 7.14 2.72 3.59
C VAL A 72 5.79 3.11 3.00
N VAL A 73 5.39 2.42 1.94
CA VAL A 73 4.02 2.43 1.40
C VAL A 73 3.47 1.01 1.48
N LEU A 74 2.31 0.87 2.10
CA LEU A 74 1.57 -0.37 2.28
C LEU A 74 0.28 -0.30 1.47
N SER A 75 -0.18 -1.44 0.95
CA SER A 75 -1.47 -1.58 0.31
C SER A 75 -2.05 -2.96 0.58
N ASP A 76 -3.13 -3.00 1.36
CA ASP A 76 -3.93 -4.20 1.61
C ASP A 76 -5.31 -4.14 0.94
N MET A 77 -5.40 -3.38 -0.15
CA MET A 77 -6.65 -3.21 -0.88
C MET A 77 -7.10 -4.49 -1.56
N ALA A 78 -8.41 -4.70 -1.56
CA ALA A 78 -9.06 -5.72 -2.35
C ALA A 78 -10.24 -5.11 -3.12
N PRO A 79 -10.47 -5.51 -4.37
CA PRO A 79 -11.68 -5.10 -5.08
C PRO A 79 -12.92 -5.72 -4.46
N ALA A 80 -14.08 -5.12 -4.71
CA ALA A 80 -15.35 -5.80 -4.47
C ALA A 80 -15.41 -7.05 -5.35
N THR A 81 -15.44 -8.23 -4.71
CA THR A 81 -15.40 -9.51 -5.42
C THR A 81 -16.75 -9.80 -6.08
N THR A 82 -16.70 -10.25 -7.33
CA THR A 82 -17.87 -10.62 -8.14
C THR A 82 -18.11 -12.12 -8.15
N GLY A 83 -17.15 -12.92 -7.67
CA GLY A 83 -17.10 -14.38 -7.83
C GLY A 83 -16.48 -14.83 -9.15
N ASN A 84 -16.32 -13.93 -10.13
CA ASN A 84 -15.56 -14.19 -11.34
C ASN A 84 -14.06 -14.00 -11.08
N LYS A 85 -13.32 -15.09 -11.06
CA LYS A 85 -11.92 -15.10 -10.64
C LYS A 85 -11.01 -14.25 -11.54
N GLY A 86 -11.26 -14.21 -12.84
CA GLY A 86 -10.49 -13.41 -13.80
C GLY A 86 -10.76 -11.91 -13.62
N LEU A 87 -12.04 -11.53 -13.52
CA LEU A 87 -12.43 -10.15 -13.33
C LEU A 87 -11.92 -9.59 -11.99
N ASP A 88 -12.01 -10.39 -10.93
CA ASP A 88 -11.53 -10.00 -9.60
C ASP A 88 -10.01 -9.83 -9.59
N ALA A 89 -9.27 -10.69 -10.31
CA ALA A 89 -7.82 -10.55 -10.46
C ALA A 89 -7.43 -9.30 -11.26
N ALA A 90 -8.10 -9.02 -12.38
CA ALA A 90 -7.85 -7.82 -13.18
C ALA A 90 -8.12 -6.52 -12.39
N ARG A 91 -9.21 -6.47 -11.62
CA ARG A 91 -9.50 -5.34 -10.71
C ARG A 91 -8.44 -5.19 -9.61
N SER A 92 -7.99 -6.31 -9.03
CA SER A 92 -6.89 -6.28 -8.05
C SER A 92 -5.61 -5.73 -8.67
N PHE A 93 -5.27 -6.12 -9.89
CA PHE A 93 -4.12 -5.60 -10.62
C PHE A 93 -4.19 -4.08 -10.84
N GLN A 94 -5.38 -3.54 -11.21
CA GLN A 94 -5.56 -2.09 -11.34
C GLN A 94 -5.28 -1.34 -10.04
N LEU A 95 -5.80 -1.83 -8.91
CA LEU A 95 -5.53 -1.27 -7.58
C LEU A 95 -4.03 -1.32 -7.24
N CYS A 96 -3.37 -2.42 -7.57
CA CYS A 96 -1.93 -2.59 -7.34
C CYS A 96 -1.09 -1.64 -8.20
N GLN A 97 -1.47 -1.42 -9.46
CA GLN A 97 -0.81 -0.45 -10.32
C GLN A 97 -0.95 0.98 -9.79
N ALA A 98 -2.15 1.37 -9.34
CA ALA A 98 -2.37 2.67 -8.70
C ALA A 98 -1.51 2.82 -7.43
N ALA A 99 -1.48 1.79 -6.57
CA ALA A 99 -0.66 1.80 -5.36
C ALA A 99 0.84 1.94 -5.67
N LEU A 100 1.33 1.25 -6.70
CA LEU A 100 2.74 1.35 -7.12
C LEU A 100 3.04 2.75 -7.70
N GLY A 101 2.14 3.31 -8.51
CA GLY A 101 2.26 4.68 -9.02
C GLY A 101 2.32 5.72 -7.90
N ILE A 102 1.45 5.60 -6.89
CA ILE A 102 1.50 6.43 -5.68
C ILE A 102 2.85 6.24 -4.95
N ALA A 103 3.30 5.00 -4.77
CA ALA A 103 4.57 4.71 -4.11
C ALA A 103 5.76 5.40 -4.85
N GLU A 104 5.78 5.38 -6.17
CA GLU A 104 6.80 6.08 -6.98
C GLU A 104 6.79 7.60 -6.76
N MET A 105 5.62 8.19 -6.57
CA MET A 105 5.48 9.63 -6.30
C MET A 105 5.99 10.03 -4.92
N VAL A 106 5.74 9.19 -3.89
CA VAL A 106 5.89 9.61 -2.48
C VAL A 106 7.01 8.92 -1.72
N LEU A 107 7.56 7.80 -2.21
CA LEU A 107 8.66 7.11 -1.52
C LEU A 107 9.96 7.91 -1.54
N LYS A 108 10.69 7.83 -0.43
CA LYS A 108 12.10 8.22 -0.38
C LYS A 108 12.95 7.21 -1.16
N PRO A 109 14.10 7.64 -1.72
CA PRO A 109 15.12 6.70 -2.15
C PRO A 109 15.45 5.72 -1.01
N GLY A 110 15.54 4.44 -1.31
CA GLY A 110 15.74 3.39 -0.30
C GLY A 110 14.48 2.96 0.46
N GLY A 111 13.33 3.56 0.20
CA GLY A 111 12.05 3.21 0.81
C GLY A 111 11.57 1.81 0.43
N SER A 112 10.51 1.36 1.07
CA SER A 112 9.93 0.03 0.88
C SER A 112 8.45 0.12 0.47
N PHE A 113 8.03 -0.87 -0.31
CA PHE A 113 6.67 -1.01 -0.79
C PHE A 113 6.16 -2.42 -0.50
N MET A 114 4.91 -2.56 -0.08
CA MET A 114 4.23 -3.84 0.04
C MET A 114 2.81 -3.71 -0.48
N CYS A 115 2.39 -4.65 -1.32
CA CYS A 115 1.07 -4.63 -1.93
C CYS A 115 0.49 -6.04 -1.99
N LYS A 116 -0.77 -6.19 -1.54
CA LYS A 116 -1.56 -7.38 -1.75
C LYS A 116 -2.10 -7.40 -3.18
N ILE A 117 -1.99 -8.55 -3.84
CA ILE A 117 -2.53 -8.79 -5.17
C ILE A 117 -3.21 -10.15 -5.23
N PHE A 118 -4.27 -10.27 -6.02
CA PHE A 118 -4.85 -11.57 -6.34
C PHE A 118 -4.04 -12.23 -7.47
N GLN A 119 -3.73 -13.51 -7.31
CA GLN A 119 -3.07 -14.27 -8.36
C GLN A 119 -3.97 -14.38 -9.59
N GLY A 120 -3.48 -13.93 -10.73
CA GLY A 120 -4.14 -13.90 -12.03
C GLY A 120 -3.09 -13.79 -13.15
N GLU A 121 -3.55 -13.56 -14.37
CA GLU A 121 -2.69 -13.48 -15.55
C GLU A 121 -1.67 -12.33 -15.44
N GLU A 122 -2.08 -11.19 -14.90
CA GLU A 122 -1.26 -9.98 -14.77
C GLU A 122 -0.31 -10.00 -13.55
N PHE A 123 -0.37 -11.05 -12.72
CA PHE A 123 0.48 -11.14 -11.52
C PHE A 123 1.97 -11.04 -11.84
N LYS A 124 2.41 -11.74 -12.91
CA LYS A 124 3.82 -11.72 -13.32
C LYS A 124 4.26 -10.32 -13.75
N GLU A 125 3.44 -9.64 -14.52
CA GLU A 125 3.71 -8.26 -14.96
C GLU A 125 3.87 -7.33 -13.76
N PHE A 126 2.95 -7.37 -12.81
CA PHE A 126 3.04 -6.55 -11.60
C PHE A 126 4.30 -6.87 -10.78
N SER A 127 4.60 -8.14 -10.59
CA SER A 127 5.79 -8.59 -9.87
C SER A 127 7.08 -8.10 -10.53
N ASP A 128 7.16 -8.16 -11.86
CA ASP A 128 8.32 -7.67 -12.63
C ASP A 128 8.40 -6.12 -12.56
N ASN A 129 7.28 -5.42 -12.57
CA ASN A 129 7.21 -3.98 -12.38
C ASN A 129 7.79 -3.54 -11.02
N VAL A 130 7.47 -4.25 -9.95
CA VAL A 130 8.07 -4.00 -8.62
C VAL A 130 9.57 -4.33 -8.63
N ARG A 131 9.96 -5.48 -9.20
CA ARG A 131 11.38 -5.89 -9.28
C ARG A 131 12.25 -4.84 -9.97
N ASN A 132 11.76 -4.22 -11.03
CA ASN A 132 12.50 -3.23 -11.79
C ASN A 132 12.73 -1.93 -11.01
N ARG A 133 11.83 -1.58 -10.10
CA ARG A 133 11.84 -0.32 -9.34
C ARG A 133 12.54 -0.40 -7.98
N PHE A 134 12.77 -1.61 -7.48
CA PHE A 134 13.37 -1.83 -6.17
C PHE A 134 14.65 -2.66 -6.26
N LYS A 135 15.56 -2.48 -5.30
CA LYS A 135 16.82 -3.25 -5.21
C LYS A 135 16.57 -4.70 -4.77
N GLY A 136 15.63 -4.88 -3.85
CA GLY A 136 15.19 -6.17 -3.35
C GLY A 136 13.73 -6.42 -3.72
N HIS A 137 13.39 -7.66 -4.05
CA HIS A 137 12.06 -8.09 -4.41
C HIS A 137 11.75 -9.42 -3.72
N LYS A 138 10.56 -9.52 -3.13
CA LYS A 138 10.08 -10.76 -2.50
C LYS A 138 8.61 -10.95 -2.81
N ILE A 139 8.20 -12.20 -2.93
CA ILE A 139 6.81 -12.62 -2.98
C ILE A 139 6.53 -13.39 -1.68
N PHE A 140 5.43 -13.06 -1.02
CA PHE A 140 5.11 -13.61 0.28
C PHE A 140 3.63 -13.99 0.35
N LYS A 141 3.36 -15.23 0.74
CA LYS A 141 2.00 -15.69 1.06
C LYS A 141 1.93 -15.92 2.57
N PRO A 142 1.05 -15.19 3.30
CA PRO A 142 0.92 -15.38 4.75
C PRO A 142 0.54 -16.81 5.10
N LEU A 143 1.15 -17.37 6.14
CA LEU A 143 0.83 -18.71 6.65
C LEU A 143 -0.63 -18.81 7.13
N SER A 144 -1.20 -17.69 7.59
CA SER A 144 -2.60 -17.57 8.00
C SER A 144 -3.59 -17.52 6.84
N SER A 145 -3.10 -17.36 5.59
CA SER A 145 -3.98 -17.40 4.42
C SER A 145 -4.53 -18.82 4.22
N ARG A 146 -5.84 -18.92 3.95
CA ARG A 146 -6.45 -20.19 3.54
C ARG A 146 -5.69 -20.71 2.30
N LYS A 147 -5.49 -22.04 2.21
CA LYS A 147 -4.79 -22.66 1.07
C LYS A 147 -5.36 -22.22 -0.28
N GLU A 148 -6.67 -22.02 -0.33
CA GLU A 148 -7.43 -21.63 -1.53
C GLU A 148 -7.43 -20.11 -1.80
N SER A 149 -6.94 -19.29 -0.85
CA SER A 149 -6.85 -17.85 -1.04
C SER A 149 -5.87 -17.53 -2.15
N LYS A 150 -6.30 -16.69 -3.09
CA LYS A 150 -5.47 -16.16 -4.17
C LYS A 150 -4.64 -14.96 -3.77
N GLU A 151 -4.79 -14.50 -2.55
CA GLU A 151 -4.08 -13.34 -2.03
C GLU A 151 -2.60 -13.66 -1.82
N ILE A 152 -1.76 -12.79 -2.35
CA ILE A 152 -0.32 -12.87 -2.21
C ILE A 152 0.22 -11.45 -2.07
N PHE A 153 1.32 -11.28 -1.37
CA PHE A 153 1.98 -10.00 -1.22
C PHE A 153 3.23 -9.92 -2.07
N VAL A 154 3.38 -8.80 -2.77
CA VAL A 154 4.61 -8.42 -3.46
C VAL A 154 5.28 -7.33 -2.65
N VAL A 155 6.57 -7.53 -2.35
CA VAL A 155 7.38 -6.62 -1.52
C VAL A 155 8.57 -6.11 -2.32
N GLY A 156 8.69 -4.79 -2.38
CA GLY A 156 9.85 -4.09 -2.93
C GLY A 156 10.65 -3.43 -1.79
N LEU A 157 11.95 -3.65 -1.75
CA LEU A 157 12.87 -3.10 -0.76
C LEU A 157 13.93 -2.23 -1.43
N GLY A 158 14.15 -1.04 -0.90
CA GLY A 158 15.19 -0.16 -1.43
C GLY A 158 14.79 0.47 -2.78
N TYR A 159 13.78 1.35 -2.77
CA TYR A 159 13.30 2.06 -3.94
C TYR A 159 14.44 2.76 -4.68
N LYS A 160 14.58 2.48 -5.97
CA LYS A 160 15.53 3.11 -6.90
C LYS A 160 14.87 4.36 -7.44
N LYS A 161 15.15 5.51 -6.84
CA LYS A 161 14.70 6.76 -7.46
C LYS A 161 15.62 7.08 -8.63
N ASN A 162 15.10 7.02 -9.85
CA ASN A 162 15.76 7.55 -11.03
C ASN A 162 15.77 9.07 -10.99
#